data_56705ad943471c2f42bea94d289651cd
#
_entry.id   56705ad943471c2f42bea94d289651cd
#
_cell.length_a   1.000
_cell.length_b   1.000
_cell.length_c   1.000
_cell.angle_alpha   90.00
_cell.angle_beta   90.00
_cell.angle_gamma   90.00
#
_symmetry.space_group_name_H-M   'P 1'
#
loop_
_entity.id
_entity.type
_entity.pdbx_description
1 polymer ?
#
loop_
_entity_poly.entity_id
_entity_poly.type
_entity_poly.pdbx_seq_one_letter_code
_entity_poly.pdbx_strand_id
1 'polypeptide(L)'
;MSEERRSEEQTVVVYGAYGHTGRFVVAELRERGFVPVLAGRDERKLKELAAESAAESGDGLPVRAAAVDESAALDRALAGAAAVINCAGPFATTAAPLVEAALRAGIPYVDVAAEIEANADTFARFDEPARAAGTVVLPAMAFYGGLGDLLVTAAMGEWTQADEVRVAYGLDSWHPTAGTRAAGAVSRERRGGRRLVFTDGRLQHRDGTPPTREWGFPEPLGRRAVIDEFTMADVVTVPSHLAVREVRTLMTAEAAGDLATADTPPPVPDPADPAGRSAQRFVVDVRVRAGGQERRAVASGRDIYAVTAPLAVEAVARLLAPTPADRPTPGVHAAGALFDAPDFLHALRPHLTVRFGAGSVDAP
;
A
#
# COMPACT_ATOMS: atom_id res chain seq x y z
N MET A 1 -26.97 36.25 -0.67
CA MET A 1 -26.99 35.31 -1.79
C MET A 1 -25.64 34.58 -1.81
N SER A 2 -25.57 33.59 -0.99
CA SER A 2 -24.40 32.67 -0.90
C SER A 2 -24.66 31.52 -1.86
N GLU A 3 -24.07 31.59 -3.05
CA GLU A 3 -23.85 30.39 -3.86
C GLU A 3 -22.87 29.48 -3.09
N GLU A 4 -23.43 28.48 -2.44
CA GLU A 4 -22.71 27.30 -2.05
C GLU A 4 -22.05 26.75 -3.33
N ARG A 5 -20.70 26.92 -3.43
CA ARG A 5 -19.93 26.11 -4.36
C ARG A 5 -20.17 24.66 -3.94
N ARG A 6 -21.01 23.94 -4.68
CA ARG A 6 -20.94 22.47 -4.71
C ARG A 6 -19.49 22.16 -5.02
N SER A 7 -18.80 21.51 -4.09
CA SER A 7 -17.51 20.91 -4.40
C SER A 7 -17.77 20.01 -5.61
N GLU A 8 -17.13 20.28 -6.74
CA GLU A 8 -17.21 19.39 -7.90
C GLU A 8 -16.83 18.01 -7.39
N GLU A 9 -17.72 17.04 -7.53
CA GLU A 9 -17.51 15.67 -7.11
C GLU A 9 -16.29 15.12 -7.86
N GLN A 10 -15.15 14.95 -7.15
CA GLN A 10 -13.91 14.52 -7.77
C GLN A 10 -13.99 13.05 -8.13
N THR A 11 -13.81 12.76 -9.41
CA THR A 11 -13.86 11.40 -9.95
C THR A 11 -12.51 10.69 -9.80
N VAL A 12 -12.49 9.50 -9.19
CA VAL A 12 -11.29 8.68 -9.01
C VAL A 12 -11.47 7.34 -9.70
N VAL A 13 -10.57 7.00 -10.62
CA VAL A 13 -10.59 5.70 -11.29
C VAL A 13 -9.97 4.63 -10.38
N VAL A 14 -10.70 3.54 -10.15
CA VAL A 14 -10.17 2.33 -9.47
C VAL A 14 -9.94 1.26 -10.53
N TYR A 15 -8.68 1.05 -10.90
CA TYR A 15 -8.32 -0.01 -11.81
C TYR A 15 -8.15 -1.34 -11.07
N GLY A 16 -8.89 -2.38 -11.48
CA GLY A 16 -9.03 -3.61 -10.71
C GLY A 16 -10.13 -3.54 -9.64
N ALA A 17 -11.16 -2.73 -9.87
CA ALA A 17 -12.24 -2.44 -8.93
C ALA A 17 -12.98 -3.69 -8.41
N TYR A 18 -13.16 -4.72 -9.24
CA TYR A 18 -13.81 -5.98 -8.84
C TYR A 18 -12.89 -6.93 -8.05
N GLY A 19 -11.60 -6.59 -7.89
CA GLY A 19 -10.68 -7.34 -7.05
C GLY A 19 -10.99 -7.18 -5.55
N HIS A 20 -10.46 -8.08 -4.71
CA HIS A 20 -10.74 -8.05 -3.28
C HIS A 20 -10.43 -6.69 -2.63
N THR A 21 -9.22 -6.17 -2.79
CA THR A 21 -8.84 -4.83 -2.30
C THR A 21 -9.57 -3.71 -3.03
N GLY A 22 -9.78 -3.84 -4.35
CA GLY A 22 -10.47 -2.84 -5.15
C GLY A 22 -11.89 -2.54 -4.67
N ARG A 23 -12.63 -3.55 -4.21
CA ARG A 23 -13.97 -3.37 -3.61
C ARG A 23 -13.93 -2.51 -2.35
N PHE A 24 -12.96 -2.72 -1.47
CA PHE A 24 -12.77 -1.86 -0.29
C PHE A 24 -12.39 -0.42 -0.68
N VAL A 25 -11.54 -0.23 -1.70
CA VAL A 25 -11.18 1.09 -2.20
C VAL A 25 -12.39 1.82 -2.79
N VAL A 26 -13.23 1.12 -3.54
CA VAL A 26 -14.49 1.70 -4.07
C VAL A 26 -15.41 2.15 -2.94
N ALA A 27 -15.59 1.31 -1.90
CA ALA A 27 -16.42 1.65 -0.75
C ALA A 27 -15.88 2.86 0.02
N GLU A 28 -14.57 2.89 0.31
CA GLU A 28 -13.91 3.97 1.03
C GLU A 28 -13.97 5.30 0.27
N LEU A 29 -13.78 5.29 -1.07
CA LEU A 29 -13.93 6.50 -1.90
C LEU A 29 -15.32 7.09 -1.78
N ARG A 30 -16.37 6.25 -1.83
CA ARG A 30 -17.75 6.70 -1.68
C ARG A 30 -18.03 7.29 -0.29
N GLU A 31 -17.54 6.62 0.76
CA GLU A 31 -17.68 7.08 2.14
C GLU A 31 -17.06 8.48 2.33
N ARG A 32 -15.97 8.77 1.61
CA ARG A 32 -15.30 10.08 1.63
C ARG A 32 -15.83 11.09 0.61
N GLY A 33 -16.91 10.79 -0.11
CA GLY A 33 -17.57 11.72 -1.03
C GLY A 33 -16.89 11.83 -2.41
N PHE A 34 -16.01 10.90 -2.79
CA PHE A 34 -15.49 10.79 -4.15
C PHE A 34 -16.44 9.97 -5.03
N VAL A 35 -16.37 10.20 -6.34
CA VAL A 35 -17.07 9.38 -7.33
C VAL A 35 -16.11 8.32 -7.89
N PRO A 36 -16.19 7.05 -7.46
CA PRO A 36 -15.35 6.02 -8.04
C PRO A 36 -15.83 5.64 -9.43
N VAL A 37 -14.87 5.53 -10.38
CA VAL A 37 -15.08 4.92 -11.69
C VAL A 37 -14.48 3.52 -11.68
N LEU A 38 -15.30 2.54 -11.96
CA LEU A 38 -14.90 1.14 -11.96
C LEU A 38 -14.14 0.80 -13.25
N ALA A 39 -12.85 0.49 -13.16
CA ALA A 39 -12.02 0.13 -14.32
C ALA A 39 -11.32 -1.22 -14.16
N GLY A 40 -10.99 -1.83 -15.29
CA GLY A 40 -10.33 -3.13 -15.37
C GLY A 40 -10.62 -3.81 -16.72
N ARG A 41 -10.03 -4.99 -16.93
CA ARG A 41 -10.10 -5.69 -18.22
C ARG A 41 -11.43 -6.42 -18.49
N ASP A 42 -12.16 -6.83 -17.44
CA ASP A 42 -13.37 -7.67 -17.53
C ASP A 42 -14.62 -6.79 -17.33
N GLU A 43 -15.20 -6.35 -18.45
CA GLU A 43 -16.39 -5.47 -18.47
C GLU A 43 -17.59 -6.11 -17.77
N ARG A 44 -17.78 -7.44 -17.88
CA ARG A 44 -18.89 -8.16 -17.24
C ARG A 44 -18.79 -8.02 -15.72
N LYS A 45 -17.61 -8.30 -15.13
CA LYS A 45 -17.40 -8.18 -13.68
C LYS A 45 -17.53 -6.74 -13.18
N LEU A 46 -17.12 -5.77 -13.99
CA LEU A 46 -17.31 -4.35 -13.66
C LEU A 46 -18.79 -3.97 -13.61
N LYS A 47 -19.60 -4.45 -14.58
CA LYS A 47 -21.04 -4.23 -14.60
C LYS A 47 -21.77 -4.95 -13.46
N GLU A 48 -21.33 -6.14 -13.10
CA GLU A 48 -21.82 -6.86 -11.92
C GLU A 48 -21.58 -6.06 -10.64
N LEU A 49 -20.36 -5.55 -10.43
CA LEU A 49 -20.03 -4.69 -9.29
C LEU A 49 -20.84 -3.40 -9.27
N ALA A 50 -21.03 -2.75 -10.45
CA ALA A 50 -21.84 -1.55 -10.56
C ALA A 50 -23.31 -1.80 -10.19
N ALA A 51 -23.86 -2.96 -10.60
CA ALA A 51 -25.22 -3.37 -10.25
C ALA A 51 -25.38 -3.69 -8.74
N GLU A 52 -24.41 -4.37 -8.14
CA GLU A 52 -24.33 -4.59 -6.69
C GLU A 52 -24.37 -3.24 -5.94
N SER A 53 -23.50 -2.30 -6.34
CA SER A 53 -23.43 -0.96 -5.75
C SER A 53 -24.74 -0.16 -5.91
N ALA A 54 -25.38 -0.25 -7.07
CA ALA A 54 -26.67 0.40 -7.31
C ALA A 54 -27.79 -0.17 -6.44
N ALA A 55 -27.79 -1.48 -6.20
CA ALA A 55 -28.77 -2.12 -5.33
C ALA A 55 -28.64 -1.70 -3.86
N GLU A 56 -27.41 -1.40 -3.41
CA GLU A 56 -27.14 -0.97 -2.03
C GLU A 56 -27.45 0.51 -1.79
N SER A 57 -27.20 1.38 -2.76
CA SER A 57 -27.21 2.85 -2.57
C SER A 57 -28.14 3.63 -3.50
N GLY A 58 -28.74 2.96 -4.49
CA GLY A 58 -29.60 3.61 -5.49
C GLY A 58 -28.84 4.21 -6.68
N ASP A 59 -27.53 4.44 -6.57
CA ASP A 59 -26.73 5.09 -7.62
C ASP A 59 -25.76 4.10 -8.27
N GLY A 60 -25.86 3.95 -9.60
CA GLY A 60 -24.93 3.14 -10.40
C GLY A 60 -23.59 3.83 -10.59
N LEU A 61 -22.50 3.08 -10.39
CA LEU A 61 -21.15 3.60 -10.60
C LEU A 61 -20.75 3.52 -12.08
N PRO A 62 -20.04 4.53 -12.63
CA PRO A 62 -19.54 4.49 -13.99
C PRO A 62 -18.57 3.32 -14.21
N VAL A 63 -18.68 2.66 -15.37
CA VAL A 63 -17.83 1.54 -15.78
C VAL A 63 -17.01 1.93 -16.99
N ARG A 64 -15.69 1.66 -16.96
CA ARG A 64 -14.75 1.92 -18.05
C ARG A 64 -13.84 0.71 -18.23
N ALA A 65 -14.21 -0.21 -19.13
CA ALA A 65 -13.38 -1.36 -19.41
C ALA A 65 -12.12 -0.97 -20.21
N ALA A 66 -10.96 -1.46 -19.76
CA ALA A 66 -9.68 -1.24 -20.42
C ALA A 66 -8.71 -2.37 -20.06
N ALA A 67 -8.08 -2.98 -21.04
CA ALA A 67 -6.95 -3.89 -20.86
C ALA A 67 -5.63 -3.10 -20.80
N VAL A 68 -4.65 -3.57 -20.03
CA VAL A 68 -3.38 -2.84 -19.82
C VAL A 68 -2.49 -2.77 -21.04
N ASP A 69 -2.66 -3.67 -22.01
CA ASP A 69 -1.97 -3.71 -23.29
C ASP A 69 -2.63 -2.81 -24.36
N GLU A 70 -3.76 -2.18 -24.04
CA GLU A 70 -4.48 -1.27 -24.92
C GLU A 70 -4.35 0.20 -24.44
N SER A 71 -3.26 0.88 -24.80
CA SER A 71 -2.97 2.25 -24.34
C SER A 71 -4.14 3.22 -24.58
N ALA A 72 -4.77 3.18 -25.76
CA ALA A 72 -5.92 4.04 -26.07
C ALA A 72 -7.17 3.72 -25.19
N ALA A 73 -7.34 2.46 -24.73
CA ALA A 73 -8.40 2.11 -23.81
C ALA A 73 -8.11 2.66 -22.41
N LEU A 74 -6.85 2.61 -21.96
CA LEU A 74 -6.43 3.22 -20.71
C LEU A 74 -6.63 4.74 -20.72
N ASP A 75 -6.25 5.42 -21.82
CA ASP A 75 -6.46 6.87 -21.96
C ASP A 75 -7.96 7.23 -21.86
N ARG A 76 -8.85 6.47 -22.51
CA ARG A 76 -10.29 6.66 -22.37
C ARG A 76 -10.79 6.36 -20.94
N ALA A 77 -10.22 5.33 -20.31
CA ALA A 77 -10.60 4.98 -18.92
C ALA A 77 -10.24 6.07 -17.92
N LEU A 78 -9.13 6.79 -18.14
CA LEU A 78 -8.66 7.87 -17.26
C LEU A 78 -9.18 9.25 -17.66
N ALA A 79 -9.86 9.40 -18.80
CA ALA A 79 -10.33 10.71 -19.29
C ALA A 79 -11.23 11.40 -18.25
N GLY A 80 -10.87 12.65 -17.88
CA GLY A 80 -11.61 13.48 -16.93
C GLY A 80 -11.56 12.99 -15.47
N ALA A 81 -10.72 12.03 -15.14
CA ALA A 81 -10.49 11.63 -13.76
C ALA A 81 -9.55 12.61 -13.05
N ALA A 82 -9.72 12.77 -11.73
CA ALA A 82 -8.83 13.55 -10.89
C ALA A 82 -7.61 12.74 -10.41
N ALA A 83 -7.74 11.41 -10.27
CA ALA A 83 -6.68 10.49 -9.90
C ALA A 83 -7.00 9.06 -10.34
N VAL A 84 -5.99 8.17 -10.31
CA VAL A 84 -6.18 6.74 -10.48
C VAL A 84 -5.55 5.95 -9.33
N ILE A 85 -6.29 4.95 -8.81
CA ILE A 85 -5.78 3.95 -7.86
C ILE A 85 -5.71 2.59 -8.58
N ASN A 86 -4.51 2.03 -8.70
CA ASN A 86 -4.29 0.71 -9.27
C ASN A 86 -4.34 -0.37 -8.17
N CYS A 87 -5.39 -1.20 -8.21
CA CYS A 87 -5.58 -2.37 -7.35
C CYS A 87 -5.40 -3.70 -8.09
N ALA A 88 -4.91 -3.68 -9.34
CA ALA A 88 -4.82 -4.86 -10.20
C ALA A 88 -3.40 -5.43 -10.23
N GLY A 89 -3.15 -6.49 -9.48
CA GLY A 89 -1.95 -7.31 -9.62
C GLY A 89 -2.01 -8.29 -10.82
N PRO A 90 -0.89 -8.85 -11.28
CA PRO A 90 0.48 -8.56 -10.88
C PRO A 90 0.94 -7.15 -11.32
N PHE A 91 1.50 -6.37 -10.39
CA PHE A 91 1.92 -4.99 -10.66
C PHE A 91 3.13 -4.92 -11.60
N ALA A 92 3.91 -5.98 -11.68
CA ALA A 92 4.96 -6.13 -12.69
C ALA A 92 4.45 -5.93 -14.14
N THR A 93 3.15 -6.17 -14.40
CA THR A 93 2.52 -6.01 -15.71
C THR A 93 1.56 -4.83 -15.80
N THR A 94 0.97 -4.42 -14.69
CA THR A 94 -0.08 -3.39 -14.70
C THR A 94 0.43 -2.01 -14.33
N ALA A 95 1.50 -1.89 -13.52
CA ALA A 95 1.96 -0.59 -13.04
C ALA A 95 2.43 0.31 -14.17
N ALA A 96 3.39 -0.12 -14.99
CA ALA A 96 3.98 0.72 -16.03
C ALA A 96 2.95 1.27 -17.03
N PRO A 97 2.06 0.47 -17.64
CA PRO A 97 1.05 1.01 -18.57
C PRO A 97 0.10 2.02 -17.94
N LEU A 98 -0.31 1.78 -16.68
CA LEU A 98 -1.19 2.69 -15.97
C LEU A 98 -0.49 3.97 -15.50
N VAL A 99 0.78 3.90 -15.07
CA VAL A 99 1.59 5.09 -14.81
C VAL A 99 1.71 5.92 -16.08
N GLU A 100 2.09 5.32 -17.20
CA GLU A 100 2.20 6.02 -18.48
C GLU A 100 0.89 6.71 -18.89
N ALA A 101 -0.25 6.04 -18.71
CA ALA A 101 -1.57 6.63 -19.00
C ALA A 101 -1.90 7.78 -18.02
N ALA A 102 -1.58 7.65 -16.72
CA ALA A 102 -1.77 8.70 -15.74
C ALA A 102 -0.90 9.93 -16.04
N LEU A 103 0.36 9.72 -16.45
CA LEU A 103 1.25 10.80 -16.88
C LEU A 103 0.70 11.55 -18.12
N ARG A 104 0.18 10.82 -19.12
CA ARG A 104 -0.47 11.45 -20.28
C ARG A 104 -1.72 12.23 -19.90
N ALA A 105 -2.48 11.74 -18.94
CA ALA A 105 -3.67 12.42 -18.43
C ALA A 105 -3.34 13.58 -17.47
N GLY A 106 -2.09 13.72 -17.00
CA GLY A 106 -1.66 14.73 -16.03
C GLY A 106 -2.28 14.54 -14.64
N ILE A 107 -2.59 13.30 -14.24
CA ILE A 107 -3.26 13.00 -12.96
C ILE A 107 -2.36 12.15 -12.05
N PRO A 108 -2.51 12.26 -10.72
CA PRO A 108 -1.82 11.39 -9.77
C PRO A 108 -2.13 9.90 -9.98
N TYR A 109 -1.08 9.09 -9.85
CA TYR A 109 -1.15 7.64 -9.80
C TYR A 109 -0.83 7.14 -8.40
N VAL A 110 -1.66 6.25 -7.88
CA VAL A 110 -1.43 5.54 -6.61
C VAL A 110 -1.60 4.04 -6.87
N ASP A 111 -0.75 3.20 -6.30
CA ASP A 111 -0.99 1.75 -6.33
C ASP A 111 -0.82 1.08 -4.97
N VAL A 112 -1.31 -0.15 -4.88
CA VAL A 112 -1.26 -0.97 -3.68
C VAL A 112 -0.29 -2.15 -3.83
N ALA A 113 0.79 -1.97 -4.58
CA ALA A 113 1.76 -3.00 -4.91
C ALA A 113 2.61 -3.43 -3.71
N ALA A 114 2.53 -4.69 -3.33
CA ALA A 114 3.48 -5.31 -2.41
C ALA A 114 4.68 -5.97 -3.13
N GLU A 115 4.67 -5.99 -4.47
CA GLU A 115 5.73 -6.57 -5.31
C GLU A 115 6.96 -5.66 -5.32
N ILE A 116 8.05 -6.13 -4.73
CA ILE A 116 9.25 -5.34 -4.50
C ILE A 116 9.89 -4.87 -5.81
N GLU A 117 10.00 -5.78 -6.77
CA GLU A 117 10.61 -5.50 -8.08
C GLU A 117 9.77 -4.52 -8.89
N ALA A 118 8.44 -4.55 -8.78
CA ALA A 118 7.56 -3.58 -9.44
C ALA A 118 7.75 -2.18 -8.84
N ASN A 119 7.87 -2.10 -7.52
CA ASN A 119 8.14 -0.84 -6.84
C ASN A 119 9.51 -0.28 -7.21
N ALA A 120 10.57 -1.10 -7.21
CA ALA A 120 11.90 -0.68 -7.63
C ALA A 120 11.92 -0.18 -9.08
N ASP A 121 11.22 -0.86 -9.98
CA ASP A 121 11.07 -0.42 -11.39
C ASP A 121 10.35 0.93 -11.48
N THR A 122 9.32 1.15 -10.68
CA THR A 122 8.56 2.41 -10.66
C THR A 122 9.46 3.57 -10.24
N PHE A 123 10.22 3.44 -9.16
CA PHE A 123 11.19 4.46 -8.74
C PHE A 123 12.28 4.71 -9.80
N ALA A 124 12.82 3.65 -10.40
CA ALA A 124 13.91 3.77 -11.35
C ALA A 124 13.50 4.42 -12.69
N ARG A 125 12.24 4.22 -13.12
CA ARG A 125 11.81 4.55 -14.49
C ARG A 125 10.96 5.80 -14.59
N PHE A 126 10.22 6.16 -13.56
CA PHE A 126 9.14 7.15 -13.69
C PHE A 126 9.35 8.46 -12.93
N ASP A 127 10.43 8.63 -12.15
CA ASP A 127 10.64 9.88 -11.40
C ASP A 127 10.78 11.09 -12.34
N GLU A 128 11.68 11.04 -13.31
CA GLU A 128 11.85 12.12 -14.29
C GLU A 128 10.60 12.32 -15.17
N PRO A 129 9.96 11.26 -15.75
CA PRO A 129 8.69 11.42 -16.47
C PRO A 129 7.57 12.04 -15.64
N ALA A 130 7.43 11.67 -14.35
CA ALA A 130 6.41 12.23 -13.47
C ALA A 130 6.67 13.72 -13.17
N ARG A 131 7.92 14.10 -12.94
CA ARG A 131 8.33 15.50 -12.80
C ARG A 131 8.01 16.31 -14.06
N ALA A 132 8.33 15.77 -15.23
CA ALA A 132 8.05 16.41 -16.52
C ALA A 132 6.55 16.57 -16.79
N ALA A 133 5.74 15.60 -16.37
CA ALA A 133 4.27 15.65 -16.47
C ALA A 133 3.63 16.52 -15.38
N GLY A 134 4.37 17.01 -14.40
CA GLY A 134 3.86 17.82 -13.29
C GLY A 134 2.93 17.06 -12.34
N THR A 135 3.09 15.74 -12.21
CA THR A 135 2.21 14.90 -11.40
C THR A 135 2.99 13.95 -10.47
N VAL A 136 2.27 13.29 -9.57
CA VAL A 136 2.83 12.39 -8.55
C VAL A 136 2.54 10.95 -8.91
N VAL A 137 3.55 10.08 -8.76
CA VAL A 137 3.43 8.63 -8.79
C VAL A 137 3.78 8.09 -7.40
N LEU A 138 2.81 7.43 -6.76
CA LEU A 138 2.92 6.90 -5.40
C LEU A 138 2.73 5.37 -5.40
N PRO A 139 3.82 4.59 -5.55
CA PRO A 139 3.73 3.14 -5.47
C PRO A 139 3.60 2.64 -4.04
N ALA A 140 3.17 1.39 -3.87
CA ALA A 140 3.11 0.66 -2.61
C ALA A 140 2.27 1.34 -1.51
N MET A 141 1.24 2.13 -1.84
CA MET A 141 0.38 2.78 -0.85
C MET A 141 -0.62 1.78 -0.25
N ALA A 142 -0.10 0.82 0.51
CA ALA A 142 -0.79 -0.35 1.03
C ALA A 142 -0.35 -0.69 2.45
N PHE A 143 -0.94 -1.77 3.00
CA PHE A 143 -0.50 -2.36 4.28
C PHE A 143 1.01 -2.68 4.27
N TYR A 144 1.50 -3.34 3.21
CA TYR A 144 2.92 -3.57 2.99
C TYR A 144 3.51 -2.42 2.17
N GLY A 145 4.53 -1.78 2.66
CA GLY A 145 5.19 -0.62 2.08
C GLY A 145 4.67 0.69 2.68
N GLY A 146 3.49 1.17 2.31
CA GLY A 146 2.97 2.47 2.71
C GLY A 146 2.79 2.64 4.22
N LEU A 147 2.13 1.70 4.90
CA LEU A 147 1.95 1.76 6.35
C LEU A 147 3.29 1.62 7.09
N GLY A 148 4.13 0.67 6.67
CA GLY A 148 5.46 0.47 7.25
C GLY A 148 6.33 1.71 7.10
N ASP A 149 6.38 2.29 5.92
CA ASP A 149 7.14 3.50 5.59
C ASP A 149 6.68 4.72 6.41
N LEU A 150 5.38 4.96 6.53
CA LEU A 150 4.82 6.02 7.38
C LEU A 150 5.19 5.82 8.87
N LEU A 151 5.11 4.59 9.37
CA LEU A 151 5.49 4.29 10.75
C LEU A 151 7.00 4.50 10.99
N VAL A 152 7.84 4.09 10.04
CA VAL A 152 9.30 4.33 10.09
C VAL A 152 9.58 5.82 10.10
N THR A 153 8.99 6.57 9.18
CA THR A 153 9.17 8.03 9.08
C THR A 153 8.72 8.74 10.35
N ALA A 154 7.58 8.36 10.91
CA ALA A 154 7.11 8.91 12.18
C ALA A 154 8.02 8.55 13.36
N ALA A 155 8.59 7.34 13.39
CA ALA A 155 9.54 6.93 14.42
C ALA A 155 10.89 7.63 14.28
N MET A 156 11.34 7.92 13.06
CA MET A 156 12.55 8.74 12.81
C MET A 156 12.41 10.12 13.47
N GLY A 157 11.24 10.76 13.37
CA GLY A 157 11.04 12.12 13.86
C GLY A 157 12.11 13.06 13.32
N GLU A 158 12.91 13.65 14.20
CA GLU A 158 14.00 14.59 13.83
C GLU A 158 15.32 13.88 13.47
N TRP A 159 15.41 12.57 13.55
CA TRP A 159 16.61 11.85 13.13
C TRP A 159 16.78 11.91 11.61
N THR A 160 17.96 12.34 11.18
CA THR A 160 18.29 12.45 9.75
C THR A 160 18.88 11.16 9.17
N GLN A 161 19.30 10.23 10.02
CA GLN A 161 19.88 8.94 9.62
C GLN A 161 19.59 7.86 10.68
N ALA A 162 19.61 6.61 10.26
CA ALA A 162 19.49 5.47 11.15
C ALA A 162 20.49 4.36 10.78
N ASP A 163 20.95 3.64 11.81
CA ASP A 163 21.81 2.46 11.62
C ASP A 163 21.00 1.28 11.12
N GLU A 164 19.81 1.07 11.69
CA GLU A 164 18.95 -0.06 11.38
C GLU A 164 17.47 0.33 11.53
N VAL A 165 16.67 -0.11 10.58
CA VAL A 165 15.20 -0.10 10.61
C VAL A 165 14.71 -1.54 10.59
N ARG A 166 13.81 -1.91 11.52
CA ARG A 166 13.10 -3.17 11.53
C ARG A 166 11.61 -2.92 11.44
N VAL A 167 10.96 -3.53 10.45
CA VAL A 167 9.50 -3.52 10.28
C VAL A 167 9.01 -4.96 10.48
N ALA A 168 8.42 -5.23 11.65
CA ALA A 168 7.90 -6.54 12.00
C ALA A 168 6.39 -6.59 11.77
N TYR A 169 5.97 -7.40 10.82
CA TYR A 169 4.57 -7.69 10.50
C TYR A 169 4.09 -8.90 11.31
N GLY A 170 3.35 -8.62 12.37
CA GLY A 170 2.67 -9.62 13.19
C GLY A 170 1.26 -9.84 12.66
N LEU A 171 0.99 -11.01 12.11
CA LEU A 171 -0.34 -11.44 11.68
C LEU A 171 -0.72 -12.69 12.47
N ASP A 172 -1.98 -12.80 12.90
CA ASP A 172 -2.50 -14.02 13.50
C ASP A 172 -2.83 -15.10 12.45
N SER A 173 -2.99 -14.72 11.19
CA SER A 173 -3.16 -15.59 10.02
C SER A 173 -2.93 -14.82 8.74
N TRP A 174 -2.64 -15.50 7.62
CA TRP A 174 -2.63 -14.88 6.30
C TRP A 174 -3.40 -15.72 5.29
N HIS A 175 -4.61 -15.27 5.00
CA HIS A 175 -5.45 -15.84 3.95
C HIS A 175 -5.21 -15.10 2.64
N PRO A 176 -4.35 -15.61 1.72
CA PRO A 176 -3.99 -14.88 0.52
C PRO A 176 -5.12 -14.88 -0.51
N THR A 177 -5.37 -13.71 -1.11
CA THR A 177 -6.26 -13.61 -2.28
C THR A 177 -5.62 -14.24 -3.52
N ALA A 178 -6.40 -14.52 -4.55
CA ALA A 178 -5.86 -14.94 -5.85
C ALA A 178 -4.87 -13.92 -6.42
N GLY A 179 -5.13 -12.61 -6.22
CA GLY A 179 -4.21 -11.53 -6.61
C GLY A 179 -2.88 -11.61 -5.85
N THR A 180 -2.92 -11.80 -4.53
CA THR A 180 -1.72 -11.99 -3.70
C THR A 180 -0.86 -13.16 -4.16
N ARG A 181 -1.49 -14.30 -4.47
CA ARG A 181 -0.78 -15.47 -4.98
C ARG A 181 -0.12 -15.22 -6.33
N ALA A 182 -0.86 -14.61 -7.27
CA ALA A 182 -0.34 -14.28 -8.60
C ALA A 182 0.83 -13.29 -8.52
N ALA A 183 0.68 -12.22 -7.76
CA ALA A 183 1.72 -11.22 -7.52
C ALA A 183 2.97 -11.83 -6.87
N GLY A 184 2.78 -12.64 -5.83
CA GLY A 184 3.88 -13.34 -5.16
C GLY A 184 4.62 -14.34 -6.05
N ALA A 185 3.92 -15.03 -6.96
CA ALA A 185 4.55 -15.92 -7.93
C ALA A 185 5.44 -15.17 -8.92
N VAL A 186 4.93 -14.09 -9.52
CA VAL A 186 5.69 -13.23 -10.45
C VAL A 186 6.90 -12.60 -9.77
N SER A 187 6.72 -12.03 -8.58
CA SER A 187 7.82 -11.44 -7.80
C SER A 187 8.90 -12.47 -7.46
N ARG A 188 8.53 -13.69 -7.05
CA ARG A 188 9.48 -14.78 -6.79
C ARG A 188 10.25 -15.20 -8.05
N GLU A 189 9.56 -15.32 -9.19
CA GLU A 189 10.18 -15.65 -10.47
C GLU A 189 11.18 -14.58 -10.89
N ARG A 190 10.83 -13.29 -10.83
CA ARG A 190 11.68 -12.16 -11.20
C ARG A 190 12.99 -12.11 -10.41
N ARG A 191 12.98 -12.45 -9.13
CA ARG A 191 14.20 -12.51 -8.33
C ARG A 191 14.89 -13.88 -8.29
N GLY A 192 14.43 -14.83 -9.12
CA GLY A 192 15.01 -16.18 -9.19
C GLY A 192 14.92 -16.95 -7.86
N GLY A 193 13.86 -16.76 -7.09
CA GLY A 193 13.66 -17.39 -5.78
C GLY A 193 14.52 -16.83 -4.64
N ARG A 194 15.44 -15.89 -4.93
CA ARG A 194 16.30 -15.25 -3.92
C ARG A 194 15.49 -14.24 -3.08
N ARG A 195 16.01 -13.90 -1.90
CA ARG A 195 15.51 -12.77 -1.12
C ARG A 195 16.10 -11.47 -1.63
N LEU A 196 15.38 -10.38 -1.48
CA LEU A 196 15.89 -9.03 -1.66
C LEU A 196 15.95 -8.36 -0.29
N VAL A 197 17.10 -7.86 0.09
CA VAL A 197 17.36 -7.21 1.38
C VAL A 197 18.03 -5.86 1.15
N PHE A 198 17.85 -4.92 2.08
CA PHE A 198 18.58 -3.66 2.07
C PHE A 198 19.60 -3.68 3.19
N THR A 199 20.88 -3.76 2.85
CA THR A 199 21.99 -3.81 3.79
C THR A 199 23.21 -3.08 3.24
N ASP A 200 24.02 -2.48 4.12
CA ASP A 200 25.15 -1.62 3.75
C ASP A 200 24.76 -0.51 2.76
N GLY A 201 23.57 0.07 2.95
CA GLY A 201 23.06 1.19 2.14
C GLY A 201 22.65 0.82 0.70
N ARG A 202 22.41 -0.46 0.40
CA ARG A 202 22.04 -0.92 -0.95
C ARG A 202 21.14 -2.15 -0.95
N LEU A 203 20.33 -2.28 -1.98
CA LEU A 203 19.57 -3.49 -2.27
C LEU A 203 20.50 -4.61 -2.74
N GLN A 204 20.33 -5.81 -2.16
CA GLN A 204 21.14 -6.98 -2.46
C GLN A 204 20.27 -8.23 -2.53
N HIS A 205 20.60 -9.11 -3.46
CA HIS A 205 20.01 -10.45 -3.48
C HIS A 205 20.75 -11.34 -2.48
N ARG A 206 19.99 -12.15 -1.74
CA ARG A 206 20.52 -13.09 -0.75
C ARG A 206 19.94 -14.48 -0.97
N ASP A 207 20.82 -15.47 -1.03
CA ASP A 207 20.47 -16.87 -1.16
C ASP A 207 20.23 -17.53 0.20
N GLY A 208 19.73 -18.77 0.17
CA GLY A 208 19.54 -19.61 1.33
C GLY A 208 18.24 -19.35 2.10
N THR A 209 18.05 -20.12 3.18
CA THR A 209 16.86 -20.03 4.03
C THR A 209 16.91 -18.77 4.91
N PRO A 210 15.83 -17.99 5.01
CA PRO A 210 15.81 -16.84 5.91
C PRO A 210 15.92 -17.29 7.36
N PRO A 211 16.61 -16.50 8.23
CA PRO A 211 16.69 -16.81 9.64
C PRO A 211 15.31 -16.75 10.31
N THR A 212 15.11 -17.62 11.30
CA THR A 212 13.95 -17.52 12.20
C THR A 212 14.41 -17.01 13.56
N ARG A 213 13.64 -16.12 14.15
CA ARG A 213 13.91 -15.59 15.49
C ARG A 213 12.64 -15.35 16.28
N GLU A 214 12.75 -15.08 17.57
CA GLU A 214 11.64 -14.62 18.39
C GLU A 214 11.49 -13.10 18.30
N TRP A 215 10.22 -12.62 18.29
CA TRP A 215 9.88 -11.20 18.34
C TRP A 215 8.78 -10.95 19.37
N GLY A 216 8.98 -9.95 20.22
CA GLY A 216 7.99 -9.50 21.21
C GLY A 216 7.09 -8.43 20.62
N PHE A 217 5.98 -8.84 20.01
CA PHE A 217 4.92 -7.91 19.64
C PHE A 217 4.17 -7.41 20.88
N PRO A 218 3.56 -6.22 20.82
CA PRO A 218 2.57 -5.82 21.81
C PRO A 218 1.37 -6.78 21.84
N GLU A 219 0.63 -6.74 22.94
CA GLU A 219 -0.68 -7.41 23.01
C GLU A 219 -1.60 -6.91 21.87
N PRO A 220 -2.45 -7.80 21.27
CA PRO A 220 -2.76 -9.16 21.73
C PRO A 220 -1.87 -10.28 21.15
N LEU A 221 -0.88 -9.96 20.31
CA LEU A 221 -0.05 -10.99 19.67
C LEU A 221 1.00 -11.59 20.62
N GLY A 222 1.64 -10.77 21.46
CA GLY A 222 2.69 -11.23 22.36
C GLY A 222 3.93 -11.76 21.64
N ARG A 223 4.65 -12.70 22.25
CA ARG A 223 5.86 -13.29 21.66
C ARG A 223 5.51 -14.28 20.56
N ARG A 224 6.17 -14.12 19.38
CA ARG A 224 5.98 -14.99 18.19
C ARG A 224 7.31 -15.30 17.53
N ALA A 225 7.40 -16.49 16.92
CA ALA A 225 8.43 -16.79 15.96
C ALA A 225 8.19 -15.97 14.67
N VAL A 226 9.25 -15.36 14.14
CA VAL A 226 9.21 -14.57 12.91
C VAL A 226 10.28 -15.04 11.94
N ILE A 227 9.98 -14.97 10.65
CA ILE A 227 10.95 -15.11 9.57
C ILE A 227 11.60 -13.73 9.40
N ASP A 228 12.89 -13.62 9.64
CA ASP A 228 13.69 -12.42 9.39
C ASP A 228 14.08 -12.33 7.90
N GLU A 229 14.26 -11.14 7.41
CA GLU A 229 14.48 -10.89 5.97
C GLU A 229 13.35 -11.45 5.08
N PHE A 230 12.12 -11.37 5.58
CA PHE A 230 10.93 -11.68 4.79
C PHE A 230 10.70 -10.54 3.80
N THR A 231 11.22 -10.68 2.58
CA THR A 231 11.25 -9.61 1.57
C THR A 231 9.89 -8.92 1.37
N MET A 232 9.81 -7.62 1.69
CA MET A 232 8.63 -6.76 1.58
C MET A 232 8.99 -5.41 0.97
N ALA A 233 7.99 -4.66 0.52
CA ALA A 233 8.15 -3.39 -0.18
C ALA A 233 8.97 -2.34 0.59
N ASP A 234 8.99 -2.40 1.92
CA ASP A 234 9.72 -1.48 2.80
C ASP A 234 11.22 -1.42 2.50
N VAL A 235 11.82 -2.51 1.99
CA VAL A 235 13.25 -2.51 1.60
C VAL A 235 13.53 -1.60 0.38
N VAL A 236 12.49 -1.13 -0.29
CA VAL A 236 12.56 -0.16 -1.39
C VAL A 236 12.03 1.20 -0.95
N THR A 237 10.84 1.24 -0.32
CA THR A 237 10.17 2.50 0.02
C THR A 237 10.94 3.30 1.07
N VAL A 238 11.36 2.68 2.17
CA VAL A 238 12.08 3.35 3.26
C VAL A 238 13.40 3.98 2.80
N PRO A 239 14.32 3.25 2.13
CA PRO A 239 15.60 3.83 1.73
C PRO A 239 15.50 4.75 0.51
N SER A 240 14.33 4.85 -0.13
CA SER A 240 14.15 5.81 -1.24
C SER A 240 14.22 7.27 -0.77
N HIS A 241 13.98 7.52 0.53
CA HIS A 241 13.94 8.88 1.09
C HIS A 241 14.61 9.04 2.46
N LEU A 242 14.89 7.96 3.17
CA LEU A 242 15.57 7.99 4.47
C LEU A 242 17.01 7.49 4.35
N ALA A 243 17.95 8.19 4.99
CA ALA A 243 19.32 7.75 5.09
C ALA A 243 19.45 6.62 6.12
N VAL A 244 19.33 5.37 5.68
CA VAL A 244 19.39 4.20 6.52
C VAL A 244 20.47 3.24 6.03
N ARG A 245 21.13 2.54 6.95
CA ARG A 245 22.16 1.56 6.59
C ARG A 245 21.56 0.17 6.35
N GLU A 246 20.58 -0.23 7.17
CA GLU A 246 19.90 -1.52 7.07
C GLU A 246 18.40 -1.35 7.20
N VAL A 247 17.64 -2.02 6.33
CA VAL A 247 16.18 -2.21 6.46
C VAL A 247 15.88 -3.69 6.49
N ARG A 248 15.26 -4.15 7.57
CA ARG A 248 14.85 -5.55 7.76
C ARG A 248 13.35 -5.63 7.92
N THR A 249 12.75 -6.50 7.15
CA THR A 249 11.33 -6.83 7.28
C THR A 249 11.19 -8.22 7.87
N LEU A 250 10.29 -8.38 8.82
CA LEU A 250 10.03 -9.60 9.55
C LEU A 250 8.55 -9.97 9.44
N MET A 251 8.25 -11.26 9.36
CA MET A 251 6.87 -11.78 9.26
C MET A 251 6.67 -12.90 10.28
N THR A 252 5.52 -12.94 10.96
CA THR A 252 5.16 -14.10 11.80
C THR A 252 5.28 -15.39 11.00
N ALA A 253 5.93 -16.39 11.58
CA ALA A 253 6.20 -17.66 10.89
C ALA A 253 4.90 -18.39 10.50
N GLU A 254 3.85 -18.27 11.31
CA GLU A 254 2.52 -18.81 11.04
C GLU A 254 1.95 -18.20 9.75
N ALA A 255 1.90 -16.89 9.64
CA ALA A 255 1.39 -16.19 8.44
C ALA A 255 2.24 -16.45 7.19
N ALA A 256 3.56 -16.55 7.34
CA ALA A 256 4.45 -16.95 6.25
C ALA A 256 4.15 -18.39 5.78
N GLY A 257 3.83 -19.30 6.71
CA GLY A 257 3.39 -20.66 6.43
C GLY A 257 2.07 -20.70 5.69
N ASP A 258 1.08 -19.92 6.11
CA ASP A 258 -0.22 -19.80 5.44
C ASP A 258 -0.05 -19.33 3.98
N LEU A 259 0.78 -18.31 3.76
CA LEU A 259 1.07 -17.81 2.40
C LEU A 259 1.76 -18.87 1.53
N ALA A 260 2.65 -19.67 2.11
CA ALA A 260 3.39 -20.71 1.39
C ALA A 260 2.52 -21.93 1.08
N THR A 261 1.46 -22.17 1.84
CA THR A 261 0.56 -23.31 1.69
C THR A 261 -0.46 -23.07 0.57
N ALA A 262 -0.46 -23.95 -0.43
CA ALA A 262 -1.33 -23.80 -1.62
C ALA A 262 -2.83 -23.83 -1.26
N ASP A 263 -3.20 -24.65 -0.30
CA ASP A 263 -4.60 -24.91 0.10
C ASP A 263 -5.12 -23.91 1.15
N THR A 264 -4.32 -22.93 1.60
CA THR A 264 -4.83 -21.87 2.47
C THR A 264 -5.97 -21.14 1.78
N PRO A 265 -7.19 -21.09 2.38
CA PRO A 265 -8.35 -20.48 1.75
C PRO A 265 -8.18 -18.96 1.60
N PRO A 266 -8.92 -18.32 0.69
CA PRO A 266 -8.95 -16.85 0.61
C PRO A 266 -9.57 -16.24 1.88
N PRO A 267 -9.40 -14.92 2.10
CA PRO A 267 -10.03 -14.25 3.23
C PRO A 267 -11.55 -14.33 3.14
N VAL A 268 -12.18 -14.57 4.30
CA VAL A 268 -13.63 -14.66 4.42
C VAL A 268 -14.12 -13.50 5.29
N PRO A 269 -15.17 -12.78 4.87
CA PRO A 269 -15.78 -11.73 5.70
C PRO A 269 -16.18 -12.25 7.07
N ASP A 270 -15.92 -11.48 8.12
CA ASP A 270 -16.48 -11.74 9.45
C ASP A 270 -17.99 -11.43 9.43
N PRO A 271 -18.88 -12.40 9.71
CA PRO A 271 -20.30 -12.13 9.71
C PRO A 271 -20.77 -11.04 10.68
N ALA A 272 -19.96 -10.71 11.69
CA ALA A 272 -20.23 -9.65 12.63
C ALA A 272 -19.73 -8.27 12.16
N ASP A 273 -19.02 -8.20 11.05
CA ASP A 273 -18.48 -6.94 10.52
C ASP A 273 -19.30 -6.45 9.31
N PRO A 274 -20.08 -5.37 9.45
CA PRO A 274 -20.92 -4.86 8.35
C PRO A 274 -20.12 -4.32 7.16
N ALA A 275 -18.82 -3.99 7.35
CA ALA A 275 -17.94 -3.55 6.27
C ALA A 275 -17.32 -4.72 5.50
N GLY A 276 -17.66 -5.98 5.82
CA GLY A 276 -17.17 -7.18 5.14
C GLY A 276 -15.69 -7.49 5.36
N ARG A 277 -15.08 -6.93 6.41
CA ARG A 277 -13.69 -7.22 6.78
C ARG A 277 -13.57 -8.61 7.36
N SER A 278 -12.43 -9.26 7.12
CA SER A 278 -12.10 -10.53 7.77
C SER A 278 -11.79 -10.35 9.26
N ALA A 279 -11.83 -11.44 10.02
CA ALA A 279 -11.48 -11.42 11.44
C ALA A 279 -9.97 -11.34 11.70
N GLN A 280 -9.13 -11.45 10.66
CA GLN A 280 -7.67 -11.38 10.76
C GLN A 280 -7.22 -10.14 11.52
N ARG A 281 -6.28 -10.31 12.45
CA ARG A 281 -5.67 -9.22 13.21
C ARG A 281 -4.22 -9.04 12.82
N PHE A 282 -3.77 -7.78 12.87
CA PHE A 282 -2.38 -7.45 12.63
C PHE A 282 -1.81 -6.49 13.67
N VAL A 283 -0.50 -6.57 13.83
CA VAL A 283 0.34 -5.59 14.51
C VAL A 283 1.55 -5.32 13.62
N VAL A 284 1.79 -4.08 13.24
CA VAL A 284 3.04 -3.65 12.61
C VAL A 284 3.88 -2.97 13.68
N ASP A 285 5.02 -3.57 14.03
CA ASP A 285 5.93 -3.09 15.07
C ASP A 285 7.23 -2.61 14.42
N VAL A 286 7.41 -1.31 14.38
CA VAL A 286 8.58 -0.65 13.80
C VAL A 286 9.55 -0.27 14.90
N ARG A 287 10.84 -0.61 14.70
CA ARG A 287 11.96 -0.16 15.55
C ARG A 287 13.03 0.48 14.68
N VAL A 288 13.42 1.68 15.06
CA VAL A 288 14.46 2.45 14.40
C VAL A 288 15.60 2.70 15.38
N ARG A 289 16.82 2.36 14.98
CA ARG A 289 18.03 2.51 15.79
C ARG A 289 18.99 3.49 15.19
N ALA A 290 19.48 4.41 16.01
CA ALA A 290 20.51 5.39 15.63
C ALA A 290 21.38 5.73 16.84
N GLY A 291 22.71 5.62 16.71
CA GLY A 291 23.67 6.03 17.74
C GLY A 291 23.43 5.36 19.10
N GLY A 292 23.02 4.09 19.14
CA GLY A 292 22.74 3.34 20.37
C GLY A 292 21.37 3.64 21.01
N GLN A 293 20.55 4.48 20.41
CA GLN A 293 19.17 4.73 20.84
C GLN A 293 18.19 3.97 19.97
N GLU A 294 17.00 3.67 20.51
CA GLU A 294 15.90 3.04 19.77
C GLU A 294 14.63 3.87 19.92
N ARG A 295 13.93 4.08 18.81
CA ARG A 295 12.55 4.60 18.75
C ARG A 295 11.62 3.55 18.19
N ARG A 296 10.36 3.60 18.58
CA ARG A 296 9.36 2.60 18.23
C ARG A 296 8.07 3.26 17.79
N ALA A 297 7.47 2.71 16.72
CA ALA A 297 6.10 3.01 16.33
C ALA A 297 5.35 1.70 16.11
N VAL A 298 4.10 1.63 16.56
CA VAL A 298 3.27 0.44 16.45
C VAL A 298 1.91 0.81 15.88
N ALA A 299 1.48 0.08 14.85
CA ALA A 299 0.10 0.10 14.39
C ALA A 299 -0.56 -1.25 14.61
N SER A 300 -1.84 -1.27 14.94
CA SER A 300 -2.63 -2.50 15.06
C SER A 300 -4.03 -2.30 14.51
N GLY A 301 -4.60 -3.35 13.94
CA GLY A 301 -5.91 -3.33 13.33
C GLY A 301 -6.37 -4.70 12.86
N ARG A 302 -7.31 -4.68 11.91
CA ARG A 302 -7.93 -5.89 11.34
C ARG A 302 -7.87 -5.81 9.82
N ASP A 303 -7.75 -6.96 9.17
CA ASP A 303 -7.80 -7.18 7.73
C ASP A 303 -6.81 -6.32 6.92
N ILE A 304 -5.70 -6.94 6.55
CA ILE A 304 -4.62 -6.28 5.80
C ILE A 304 -5.04 -5.75 4.42
N TYR A 305 -6.10 -6.34 3.84
CA TYR A 305 -6.64 -5.88 2.55
C TYR A 305 -7.59 -4.69 2.73
N ALA A 306 -8.46 -4.77 3.73
CA ALA A 306 -9.40 -3.70 4.02
C ALA A 306 -8.71 -2.42 4.49
N VAL A 307 -7.68 -2.51 5.37
CA VAL A 307 -6.92 -1.34 5.84
C VAL A 307 -6.11 -0.67 4.73
N THR A 308 -5.85 -1.36 3.63
CA THR A 308 -5.19 -0.79 2.45
C THR A 308 -6.05 0.28 1.76
N ALA A 309 -7.38 0.17 1.83
CA ALA A 309 -8.29 1.13 1.22
C ALA A 309 -8.18 2.53 1.84
N PRO A 310 -8.33 2.73 3.17
CA PRO A 310 -8.16 4.05 3.76
C PRO A 310 -6.75 4.62 3.58
N LEU A 311 -5.68 3.78 3.51
CA LEU A 311 -4.34 4.25 3.16
C LEU A 311 -4.32 4.88 1.75
N ALA A 312 -4.80 4.17 0.74
CA ALA A 312 -4.78 4.63 -0.64
C ALA A 312 -5.70 5.86 -0.86
N VAL A 313 -6.88 5.85 -0.24
CA VAL A 313 -7.85 6.94 -0.40
C VAL A 313 -7.43 8.20 0.36
N GLU A 314 -6.84 8.08 1.55
CA GLU A 314 -6.24 9.22 2.27
C GLU A 314 -5.13 9.86 1.43
N ALA A 315 -4.27 9.04 0.81
CA ALA A 315 -3.24 9.55 -0.09
C ALA A 315 -3.85 10.34 -1.26
N VAL A 316 -4.88 9.80 -1.92
CA VAL A 316 -5.58 10.51 -3.00
C VAL A 316 -6.19 11.82 -2.50
N ALA A 317 -6.86 11.83 -1.34
CA ALA A 317 -7.44 13.03 -0.78
C ALA A 317 -6.41 14.16 -0.58
N ARG A 318 -5.21 13.79 -0.09
CA ARG A 318 -4.09 14.75 0.09
C ARG A 318 -3.47 15.20 -1.23
N LEU A 319 -3.36 14.29 -2.20
CA LEU A 319 -2.87 14.64 -3.54
C LEU A 319 -3.80 15.59 -4.30
N LEU A 320 -5.10 15.52 -4.03
CA LEU A 320 -6.14 16.36 -4.63
C LEU A 320 -6.47 17.59 -3.78
N ALA A 321 -5.64 17.93 -2.79
CA ALA A 321 -5.83 19.09 -1.93
C ALA A 321 -6.16 20.36 -2.72
N PRO A 322 -7.06 21.21 -2.21
CA PRO A 322 -7.68 22.29 -2.97
C PRO A 322 -6.72 23.44 -3.31
N THR A 323 -5.62 23.59 -2.55
CA THR A 323 -4.69 24.71 -2.77
C THR A 323 -3.38 24.23 -3.42
N PRO A 324 -2.83 24.99 -4.40
CA PRO A 324 -1.55 24.63 -5.01
C PRO A 324 -0.39 24.56 -4.02
N ALA A 325 -0.44 25.32 -2.93
CA ALA A 325 0.59 25.33 -1.88
C ALA A 325 0.63 24.02 -1.09
N ASP A 326 -0.49 23.30 -1.02
CA ASP A 326 -0.61 22.04 -0.29
C ASP A 326 -0.35 20.82 -1.21
N ARG A 327 -0.12 21.05 -2.50
CA ARG A 327 0.14 19.96 -3.44
C ARG A 327 1.57 19.47 -3.32
N PRO A 328 1.77 18.17 -3.23
CA PRO A 328 3.09 17.58 -3.19
C PRO A 328 3.92 17.87 -4.46
N THR A 329 5.23 17.91 -4.31
CA THR A 329 6.16 18.05 -5.44
C THR A 329 5.99 16.88 -6.42
N PRO A 330 5.93 17.14 -7.75
CA PRO A 330 5.87 16.08 -8.75
C PRO A 330 7.08 15.14 -8.71
N GLY A 331 6.87 13.87 -9.07
CA GLY A 331 7.88 12.82 -9.07
C GLY A 331 7.33 11.49 -8.56
N VAL A 332 8.23 10.51 -8.38
CA VAL A 332 7.92 9.23 -7.71
C VAL A 332 8.29 9.34 -6.24
N HIS A 333 7.36 9.04 -5.35
CA HIS A 333 7.58 9.18 -3.91
C HIS A 333 7.12 7.94 -3.13
N ALA A 334 7.80 7.67 -2.01
CA ALA A 334 7.24 6.83 -0.95
C ALA A 334 6.30 7.66 -0.06
N ALA A 335 5.44 7.00 0.69
CA ALA A 335 4.42 7.67 1.51
C ALA A 335 5.03 8.62 2.55
N GLY A 336 6.08 8.18 3.25
CA GLY A 336 6.76 8.96 4.28
C GLY A 336 7.57 10.15 3.74
N ALA A 337 7.94 10.11 2.44
CA ALA A 337 8.58 11.24 1.77
C ALA A 337 7.57 12.34 1.40
N LEU A 338 6.34 11.93 1.16
CA LEU A 338 5.32 12.78 0.55
C LEU A 338 4.42 13.45 1.57
N PHE A 339 4.16 12.78 2.69
CA PHE A 339 3.17 13.21 3.68
C PHE A 339 3.82 13.43 5.05
N ASP A 340 3.24 14.33 5.84
CA ASP A 340 3.49 14.37 7.28
C ASP A 340 2.98 13.05 7.89
N ALA A 341 3.92 12.17 8.23
CA ALA A 341 3.62 10.81 8.63
C ALA A 341 2.80 10.73 9.94
N PRO A 342 3.12 11.49 11.01
CA PRO A 342 2.26 11.56 12.19
C PRO A 342 0.83 12.01 11.90
N ASP A 343 0.64 13.05 11.10
CA ASP A 343 -0.67 13.56 10.73
C ASP A 343 -1.44 12.57 9.85
N PHE A 344 -0.77 11.96 8.87
CA PHE A 344 -1.37 10.91 8.04
C PHE A 344 -1.85 9.72 8.87
N LEU A 345 -1.01 9.22 9.77
CA LEU A 345 -1.35 8.12 10.68
C LEU A 345 -2.48 8.50 11.65
N HIS A 346 -2.56 9.77 12.04
CA HIS A 346 -3.67 10.27 12.85
C HIS A 346 -5.01 10.20 12.09
N ALA A 347 -5.03 10.57 10.81
CA ALA A 347 -6.23 10.50 9.97
C ALA A 347 -6.76 9.05 9.82
N LEU A 348 -5.89 8.05 9.95
CA LEU A 348 -6.26 6.63 9.86
C LEU A 348 -6.81 6.03 11.16
N ARG A 349 -6.90 6.79 12.27
CA ARG A 349 -7.38 6.27 13.58
C ARG A 349 -8.75 5.58 13.57
N PRO A 350 -9.71 5.91 12.70
CA PRO A 350 -10.95 5.14 12.59
C PRO A 350 -10.73 3.67 12.16
N HIS A 351 -9.62 3.39 11.46
CA HIS A 351 -9.34 2.08 10.84
C HIS A 351 -8.26 1.29 11.59
N LEU A 352 -7.36 1.98 12.31
CA LEU A 352 -6.25 1.37 13.04
C LEU A 352 -5.85 2.18 14.28
N THR A 353 -5.22 1.51 15.23
CA THR A 353 -4.63 2.16 16.42
C THR A 353 -3.14 2.36 16.18
N VAL A 354 -2.64 3.58 16.44
CA VAL A 354 -1.21 3.90 16.37
C VAL A 354 -0.69 4.33 17.74
N ARG A 355 0.50 3.86 18.10
CA ARG A 355 1.22 4.22 19.32
C ARG A 355 2.68 4.51 19.01
N PHE A 356 3.21 5.58 19.59
CA PHE A 356 4.63 5.95 19.53
C PHE A 356 5.24 5.79 20.92
N GLY A 357 6.50 5.33 21.00
CA GLY A 357 7.22 5.17 22.27
C GLY A 357 8.72 5.24 22.07
N ALA A 358 9.45 5.64 23.11
CA ALA A 358 10.87 5.35 23.20
C ALA A 358 11.02 3.86 23.57
N GLY A 359 11.76 3.10 22.75
CA GLY A 359 12.08 1.71 23.05
C GLY A 359 13.11 1.65 24.20
N SER A 360 12.91 0.77 25.18
CA SER A 360 14.03 0.31 26.00
C SER A 360 14.86 -0.66 25.13
N VAL A 361 16.16 -0.46 25.10
CA VAL A 361 17.08 -1.44 24.50
C VAL A 361 17.02 -2.71 25.34
N ASP A 362 16.22 -3.69 24.93
CA ASP A 362 16.38 -5.04 25.46
C ASP A 362 17.75 -5.53 24.99
N ALA A 363 18.67 -5.71 25.93
CA ALA A 363 19.98 -6.34 25.68
C ALA A 363 19.79 -7.76 25.14
N PRO A 364 20.75 -8.28 24.36
CA PRO A 364 20.69 -9.53 23.61
C PRO A 364 20.39 -10.76 24.46
#